data_a64473c528a7e01e3895aab5ba104d57
#
_entry.id   a64473c528a7e01e3895aab5ba104d57
#
_cell.length_a   1.000
_cell.length_b   1.000
_cell.length_c   1.000
_cell.angle_alpha   90.00
_cell.angle_beta   90.00
_cell.angle_gamma   90.00
#
_symmetry.space_group_name_H-M   'P 1'
#
loop_
_entity.id
_entity.type
_entity.pdbx_description
1 polymer ?
#
loop_
_entity_poly.entity_id
_entity_poly.type
_entity_poly.pdbx_seq_one_letter_code
_entity_poly.pdbx_strand_id
1 'polypeptide(L)'
;MRTSPRLRSVALAGVVLLGLAGCASAPQRQAQWTDPAIGAQSQFLRGEKVLIACDAFDVALRRTCEDQFRVEVLARGATPVMVPAGTVLLNDRELDGQLLASARTLGAKAVFTMTLTPATSSAGSGVSLGIGGFSFGGGAGGGIGLSVPVGGGGWATGFAANGRVTEVSSSRLVWTATLVAAPSTDLNAQFADLSRSMLDTAQSAGLF
;
A
#
# COMPACT_ATOMS: atom_id res chain seq x y z
N MET A 1 -50.37 51.15 -36.35
CA MET A 1 -50.68 49.75 -36.03
C MET A 1 -49.54 49.21 -35.20
N ARG A 2 -49.81 48.90 -33.93
CA ARG A 2 -48.80 48.41 -32.91
C ARG A 2 -48.89 46.90 -32.85
N THR A 3 -47.77 46.18 -33.01
CA THR A 3 -47.69 44.77 -32.74
C THR A 3 -46.57 44.55 -31.73
N SER A 4 -46.94 44.15 -30.52
CA SER A 4 -46.03 43.80 -29.41
C SER A 4 -45.49 42.39 -29.59
N PRO A 5 -44.19 42.13 -29.39
CA PRO A 5 -43.68 40.76 -29.26
C PRO A 5 -43.82 40.29 -27.82
N ARG A 6 -44.44 39.14 -27.65
CA ARG A 6 -44.55 38.40 -26.38
C ARG A 6 -43.23 37.78 -26.02
N LEU A 7 -42.64 38.17 -24.88
CA LEU A 7 -41.55 37.45 -24.22
C LEU A 7 -42.06 36.07 -23.76
N ARG A 8 -41.47 35.03 -24.28
CA ARG A 8 -41.61 33.68 -23.72
C ARG A 8 -40.44 33.45 -22.74
N SER A 9 -40.76 33.47 -21.46
CA SER A 9 -39.84 33.07 -20.39
C SER A 9 -39.70 31.57 -20.43
N VAL A 10 -38.50 31.09 -20.83
CA VAL A 10 -38.12 29.69 -20.69
C VAL A 10 -37.46 29.53 -19.32
N ALA A 11 -38.19 28.90 -18.40
CA ALA A 11 -37.67 28.51 -17.11
C ALA A 11 -36.74 27.30 -17.32
N LEU A 12 -35.44 27.49 -17.21
CA LEU A 12 -34.44 26.40 -17.13
C LEU A 12 -34.49 25.84 -15.70
N ALA A 13 -35.15 24.69 -15.54
CA ALA A 13 -35.05 23.88 -14.34
C ALA A 13 -33.70 23.16 -14.34
N GLY A 14 -32.74 23.71 -13.63
CA GLY A 14 -31.42 23.06 -13.39
C GLY A 14 -31.58 21.91 -12.38
N VAL A 15 -31.57 20.69 -12.87
CA VAL A 15 -31.44 19.48 -12.03
C VAL A 15 -30.01 19.40 -11.56
N VAL A 16 -29.74 19.81 -10.32
CA VAL A 16 -28.47 19.58 -9.61
C VAL A 16 -28.45 18.13 -9.15
N LEU A 17 -27.85 17.23 -9.92
CA LEU A 17 -27.47 15.91 -9.47
C LEU A 17 -26.29 16.06 -8.49
N LEU A 18 -26.59 16.10 -7.19
CA LEU A 18 -25.58 15.88 -6.16
C LEU A 18 -25.18 14.40 -6.24
N GLY A 19 -24.09 14.11 -6.97
CA GLY A 19 -23.39 12.84 -6.90
C GLY A 19 -22.83 12.68 -5.47
N LEU A 20 -23.42 11.79 -4.67
CA LEU A 20 -22.78 11.27 -3.48
C LEU A 20 -21.58 10.43 -3.93
N ALA A 21 -20.46 11.10 -4.19
CA ALA A 21 -19.17 10.45 -4.27
C ALA A 21 -18.87 9.92 -2.87
N GLY A 22 -19.14 8.64 -2.62
CA GLY A 22 -18.65 7.93 -1.43
C GLY A 22 -17.14 8.11 -1.40
N CYS A 23 -16.64 8.93 -0.47
CA CYS A 23 -15.21 9.08 -0.23
C CYS A 23 -14.66 7.78 0.31
N ALA A 24 -14.23 6.86 -0.58
CA ALA A 24 -13.26 5.87 -0.20
C ALA A 24 -12.00 6.67 0.21
N SER A 25 -11.69 6.70 1.50
CA SER A 25 -10.51 7.43 1.98
C SER A 25 -9.27 6.70 1.48
N ALA A 26 -8.48 7.37 0.65
CA ALA A 26 -7.20 6.85 0.17
C ALA A 26 -6.30 6.44 1.35
N PRO A 27 -5.44 5.43 1.19
CA PRO A 27 -4.48 5.04 2.22
C PRO A 27 -3.64 6.23 2.68
N GLN A 28 -3.49 6.37 4.00
CA GLN A 28 -2.77 7.47 4.64
C GLN A 28 -1.31 7.10 4.85
N ARG A 29 -0.39 7.94 4.38
CA ARG A 29 1.03 7.77 4.63
C ARG A 29 1.37 8.23 6.05
N GLN A 30 1.92 7.31 6.86
CA GLN A 30 2.33 7.55 8.23
C GLN A 30 3.80 7.94 8.33
N ALA A 31 4.65 7.27 7.55
CA ALA A 31 6.09 7.50 7.56
C ALA A 31 6.69 7.22 6.19
N GLN A 32 7.83 7.85 5.91
CA GLN A 32 8.65 7.58 4.73
C GLN A 32 10.09 7.98 5.01
N TRP A 33 11.02 7.18 4.52
CA TRP A 33 12.43 7.51 4.44
C TRP A 33 12.98 7.14 3.07
N THR A 34 13.89 7.97 2.56
CA THR A 34 14.59 7.74 1.29
C THR A 34 16.07 7.97 1.53
N ASP A 35 16.92 7.10 1.00
CA ASP A 35 18.37 7.29 1.03
C ASP A 35 18.71 8.62 0.32
N PRO A 36 19.50 9.51 0.94
CA PRO A 36 19.88 10.79 0.34
C PRO A 36 20.60 10.66 -1.00
N ALA A 37 21.17 9.49 -1.31
CA ALA A 37 21.80 9.22 -2.60
C ALA A 37 20.76 9.03 -3.73
N ILE A 38 19.49 8.76 -3.39
CA ILE A 38 18.38 8.67 -4.35
C ILE A 38 17.81 10.07 -4.54
N GLY A 39 18.15 10.71 -5.63
CA GLY A 39 17.55 11.99 -6.00
C GLY A 39 16.12 11.82 -6.50
N ALA A 40 15.27 12.83 -6.30
CA ALA A 40 13.85 12.81 -6.73
C ALA A 40 13.65 12.57 -8.25
N GLN A 41 14.69 12.74 -9.05
CA GLN A 41 14.70 12.52 -10.50
C GLN A 41 15.48 11.27 -10.91
N SER A 42 15.87 10.40 -9.97
CA SER A 42 16.83 9.31 -10.25
C SER A 42 16.26 8.21 -11.12
N GLN A 43 14.92 7.98 -11.05
CA GLN A 43 14.25 6.87 -11.74
C GLN A 43 14.97 5.51 -11.49
N PHE A 44 15.37 5.29 -10.25
CA PHE A 44 16.28 4.23 -9.81
C PHE A 44 15.89 2.82 -10.27
N LEU A 45 14.58 2.54 -10.37
CA LEU A 45 14.03 1.22 -10.75
C LEU A 45 13.46 1.18 -12.18
N ARG A 46 13.38 2.31 -12.87
CA ARG A 46 12.75 2.36 -14.19
C ARG A 46 13.56 1.56 -15.21
N GLY A 47 12.89 0.67 -15.94
CA GLY A 47 13.54 -0.23 -16.90
C GLY A 47 14.25 -1.42 -16.27
N GLU A 48 14.35 -1.46 -14.95
CA GLU A 48 15.10 -2.47 -14.21
C GLU A 48 14.23 -3.66 -13.79
N LYS A 49 14.87 -4.81 -13.55
CA LYS A 49 14.21 -5.94 -12.89
C LYS A 49 14.14 -5.69 -11.39
N VAL A 50 12.97 -5.91 -10.81
CA VAL A 50 12.70 -5.75 -9.37
C VAL A 50 12.09 -7.02 -8.83
N LEU A 51 12.75 -7.66 -7.87
CA LEU A 51 12.17 -8.80 -7.17
C LEU A 51 11.11 -8.27 -6.21
N ILE A 52 9.87 -8.72 -6.38
CA ILE A 52 8.76 -8.30 -5.54
C ILE A 52 8.29 -9.45 -4.63
N ALA A 53 7.93 -9.10 -3.41
CA ALA A 53 7.36 -10.04 -2.45
C ALA A 53 6.39 -9.32 -1.52
N CYS A 54 5.31 -10.02 -1.17
CA CYS A 54 4.44 -9.62 -0.08
C CYS A 54 4.58 -10.57 1.10
N ASP A 55 4.47 -10.02 2.30
CA ASP A 55 4.31 -10.77 3.53
C ASP A 55 2.95 -10.46 4.15
N ALA A 56 2.19 -11.50 4.45
CA ALA A 56 0.89 -11.42 5.10
C ALA A 56 0.64 -12.70 5.88
N PHE A 57 -0.13 -12.60 6.96
CA PHE A 57 -0.45 -13.73 7.84
C PHE A 57 -1.23 -14.85 7.15
N ASP A 58 -1.89 -14.56 6.04
CA ASP A 58 -2.69 -15.51 5.26
C ASP A 58 -2.15 -15.64 3.83
N VAL A 59 -2.13 -16.87 3.30
CA VAL A 59 -1.58 -17.18 1.97
C VAL A 59 -2.40 -16.55 0.84
N ALA A 60 -3.73 -16.50 0.98
CA ALA A 60 -4.57 -15.89 -0.05
C ALA A 60 -4.38 -14.38 -0.09
N LEU A 61 -4.29 -13.73 1.09
CA LEU A 61 -3.99 -12.30 1.19
C LEU A 61 -2.62 -11.97 0.59
N ARG A 62 -1.61 -12.80 0.87
CA ARG A 62 -0.27 -12.63 0.29
C ARG A 62 -0.31 -12.69 -1.24
N ARG A 63 -0.98 -13.67 -1.82
CA ARG A 63 -1.11 -13.79 -3.28
C ARG A 63 -1.85 -12.60 -3.89
N THR A 64 -2.94 -12.17 -3.27
CA THR A 64 -3.69 -10.98 -3.72
C THR A 64 -2.81 -9.74 -3.70
N CYS A 65 -2.01 -9.57 -2.63
CA CYS A 65 -1.03 -8.48 -2.53
C CYS A 65 -0.01 -8.55 -3.66
N GLU A 66 0.61 -9.70 -3.88
CA GLU A 66 1.64 -9.91 -4.91
C GLU A 66 1.11 -9.63 -6.32
N ASP A 67 -0.12 -10.06 -6.62
CA ASP A 67 -0.76 -9.82 -7.92
C ASP A 67 -0.99 -8.33 -8.15
N GLN A 68 -1.53 -7.61 -7.18
CA GLN A 68 -1.76 -6.17 -7.26
C GLN A 68 -0.42 -5.41 -7.34
N PHE A 69 0.55 -5.80 -6.52
CA PHE A 69 1.86 -5.19 -6.47
C PHE A 69 2.61 -5.34 -7.81
N ARG A 70 2.51 -6.52 -8.43
CA ARG A 70 3.08 -6.79 -9.76
C ARG A 70 2.52 -5.88 -10.84
N VAL A 71 1.20 -5.69 -10.86
CA VAL A 71 0.53 -4.80 -11.82
C VAL A 71 1.03 -3.36 -11.67
N GLU A 72 1.13 -2.88 -10.46
CA GLU A 72 1.53 -1.50 -10.18
C GLU A 72 3.02 -1.25 -10.47
N VAL A 73 3.92 -2.21 -10.19
CA VAL A 73 5.35 -2.11 -10.55
C VAL A 73 5.53 -2.08 -12.06
N LEU A 74 4.81 -2.94 -12.78
CA LEU A 74 4.84 -2.98 -14.24
C LEU A 74 4.33 -1.67 -14.86
N ALA A 75 3.25 -1.11 -14.33
CA ALA A 75 2.67 0.16 -14.79
C ALA A 75 3.64 1.35 -14.67
N ARG A 76 4.62 1.28 -13.77
CA ARG A 76 5.66 2.33 -13.58
C ARG A 76 6.94 2.06 -14.36
N GLY A 77 6.92 1.07 -15.26
CA GLY A 77 8.01 0.81 -16.21
C GLY A 77 9.17 0.00 -15.63
N ALA A 78 8.99 -0.69 -14.50
CA ALA A 78 9.93 -1.70 -14.03
C ALA A 78 9.46 -3.11 -14.40
N THR A 79 10.36 -4.09 -14.39
CA THR A 79 10.04 -5.50 -14.69
C THR A 79 9.96 -6.28 -13.38
N PRO A 80 8.75 -6.61 -12.88
CA PRO A 80 8.62 -7.38 -11.67
C PRO A 80 9.03 -8.83 -11.89
N VAL A 81 9.83 -9.38 -10.98
CA VAL A 81 10.15 -10.80 -10.87
C VAL A 81 9.66 -11.33 -9.53
N MET A 82 9.10 -12.54 -9.54
CA MET A 82 8.52 -13.14 -8.35
C MET A 82 9.55 -13.95 -7.58
N VAL A 83 9.31 -14.14 -6.29
CA VAL A 83 10.10 -15.05 -5.46
C VAL A 83 10.02 -16.47 -6.03
N PRO A 84 11.17 -17.18 -6.22
CA PRO A 84 11.15 -18.55 -6.72
C PRO A 84 10.34 -19.48 -5.82
N ALA A 85 9.60 -20.40 -6.43
CA ALA A 85 8.85 -21.41 -5.70
C ALA A 85 9.79 -22.24 -4.81
N GLY A 86 9.35 -22.53 -3.60
CA GLY A 86 10.15 -23.29 -2.63
C GLY A 86 11.15 -22.46 -1.83
N THR A 87 11.22 -21.14 -2.02
CA THR A 87 12.02 -20.26 -1.15
C THR A 87 11.47 -20.32 0.27
N VAL A 88 12.32 -20.73 1.21
CA VAL A 88 11.99 -20.75 2.64
C VAL A 88 12.29 -19.37 3.24
N LEU A 89 11.29 -18.74 3.81
CA LEU A 89 11.39 -17.46 4.49
C LEU A 89 11.23 -17.66 5.99
N LEU A 90 12.04 -16.99 6.79
CA LEU A 90 12.01 -17.03 8.24
C LEU A 90 11.23 -15.81 8.78
N ASN A 91 10.29 -16.05 9.67
CA ASN A 91 9.42 -15.00 10.21
C ASN A 91 10.14 -14.00 11.15
N ASP A 92 11.32 -14.34 11.64
CA ASP A 92 12.10 -13.54 12.58
C ASP A 92 13.12 -12.60 11.90
N ARG A 93 13.13 -12.56 10.57
CA ARG A 93 14.10 -11.78 9.79
C ARG A 93 13.41 -10.89 8.78
N GLU A 94 14.05 -9.75 8.49
CA GLU A 94 13.60 -8.83 7.45
C GLU A 94 13.49 -9.55 6.10
N LEU A 95 12.32 -9.46 5.47
CA LEU A 95 11.99 -10.17 4.24
C LEU A 95 12.94 -9.80 3.08
N ASP A 96 13.21 -8.51 2.92
CA ASP A 96 14.11 -8.01 1.87
C ASP A 96 15.52 -8.59 1.97
N GLY A 97 16.07 -8.66 3.19
CA GLY A 97 17.39 -9.25 3.43
C GLY A 97 17.49 -10.72 3.04
N GLN A 98 16.44 -11.51 3.29
CA GLN A 98 16.38 -12.93 2.94
C GLN A 98 16.33 -13.17 1.43
N LEU A 99 15.78 -12.22 0.67
CA LEU A 99 15.56 -12.33 -0.76
C LEU A 99 16.75 -11.85 -1.62
N LEU A 100 17.76 -11.23 -1.03
CA LEU A 100 18.92 -10.68 -1.77
C LEU A 100 19.66 -11.73 -2.62
N ALA A 101 19.83 -12.95 -2.10
CA ALA A 101 20.49 -14.02 -2.86
C ALA A 101 19.68 -14.43 -4.10
N SER A 102 18.36 -14.60 -3.94
CA SER A 102 17.46 -14.90 -5.05
C SER A 102 17.41 -13.75 -6.05
N ALA A 103 17.39 -12.51 -5.57
CA ALA A 103 17.39 -11.31 -6.41
C ALA A 103 18.66 -11.23 -7.27
N ARG A 104 19.83 -11.54 -6.71
CA ARG A 104 21.11 -11.60 -7.48
C ARG A 104 21.04 -12.65 -8.57
N THR A 105 20.56 -13.85 -8.27
CA THR A 105 20.42 -14.94 -9.26
C THR A 105 19.48 -14.58 -10.40
N LEU A 106 18.42 -13.84 -10.11
CA LEU A 106 17.44 -13.38 -11.10
C LEU A 106 17.89 -12.12 -11.87
N GLY A 107 19.02 -11.53 -11.49
CA GLY A 107 19.53 -10.30 -12.07
C GLY A 107 18.65 -9.09 -11.76
N ALA A 108 18.00 -9.08 -10.60
CA ALA A 108 17.21 -7.95 -10.14
C ALA A 108 18.13 -6.86 -9.55
N LYS A 109 17.78 -5.59 -9.82
CA LYS A 109 18.47 -4.42 -9.27
C LYS A 109 18.14 -4.20 -7.80
N ALA A 110 16.90 -4.46 -7.45
CA ALA A 110 16.42 -4.27 -6.09
C ALA A 110 15.42 -5.35 -5.69
N VAL A 111 15.27 -5.51 -4.37
CA VAL A 111 14.15 -6.22 -3.74
C VAL A 111 13.16 -5.18 -3.27
N PHE A 112 11.90 -5.29 -3.67
CA PHE A 112 10.81 -4.45 -3.19
C PHE A 112 9.80 -5.33 -2.45
N THR A 113 9.73 -5.17 -1.15
CA THR A 113 8.82 -5.94 -0.30
C THR A 113 7.67 -5.07 0.22
N MET A 114 6.54 -5.70 0.47
CA MET A 114 5.40 -5.09 1.16
C MET A 114 4.90 -6.05 2.24
N THR A 115 5.01 -5.64 3.50
CA THR A 115 4.48 -6.39 4.65
C THR A 115 3.12 -5.82 5.03
N LEU A 116 2.11 -6.69 5.09
CA LEU A 116 0.74 -6.34 5.44
C LEU A 116 0.43 -6.80 6.86
N THR A 117 0.00 -5.87 7.70
CA THR A 117 -0.45 -6.16 9.06
C THR A 117 -1.87 -5.65 9.26
N PRO A 118 -2.76 -6.41 9.92
CA PRO A 118 -4.07 -5.89 10.30
C PRO A 118 -3.91 -4.63 11.16
N ALA A 119 -4.61 -3.57 10.77
CA ALA A 119 -4.67 -2.33 11.55
C ALA A 119 -5.96 -2.31 12.35
N THR A 120 -5.85 -2.35 13.67
CA THR A 120 -7.01 -2.14 14.55
C THR A 120 -7.28 -0.64 14.67
N SER A 121 -8.37 -0.15 14.09
CA SER A 121 -8.87 1.18 14.43
C SER A 121 -9.63 1.09 15.75
N SER A 122 -9.02 1.50 16.84
CA SER A 122 -9.81 1.83 18.03
C SER A 122 -10.62 3.09 17.71
N ALA A 123 -11.94 3.02 17.85
CA ALA A 123 -12.84 4.16 17.73
C ALA A 123 -12.55 5.15 18.89
N GLY A 124 -11.55 5.99 18.71
CA GLY A 124 -11.07 6.95 19.69
C GLY A 124 -9.66 7.36 19.36
N SER A 125 -9.51 8.39 18.53
CA SER A 125 -8.31 9.18 18.28
C SER A 125 -6.94 8.47 18.46
N GLY A 126 -6.53 7.69 17.50
CA GLY A 126 -5.17 7.16 17.43
C GLY A 126 -5.12 5.79 16.78
N VAL A 127 -4.52 5.70 15.59
CA VAL A 127 -4.17 4.42 14.97
C VAL A 127 -2.99 3.84 15.74
N SER A 128 -3.22 2.82 16.58
CA SER A 128 -2.12 2.07 17.16
C SER A 128 -1.65 1.01 16.17
N LEU A 129 -0.51 1.23 15.55
CA LEU A 129 0.18 0.23 14.74
C LEU A 129 0.79 -0.82 15.69
N GLY A 130 0.20 -2.00 15.74
CA GLY A 130 0.82 -3.17 16.34
C GLY A 130 1.91 -3.72 15.41
N ILE A 131 2.98 -2.96 15.19
CA ILE A 131 4.18 -3.50 14.55
C ILE A 131 4.89 -4.32 15.62
N GLY A 132 5.08 -5.62 15.36
CA GLY A 132 5.77 -6.51 16.27
C GLY A 132 7.08 -5.90 16.77
N GLY A 133 7.15 -5.62 18.08
CA GLY A 133 8.41 -5.50 18.79
C GLY A 133 8.99 -4.12 19.03
N PHE A 134 8.28 -3.00 18.93
CA PHE A 134 8.76 -1.73 19.44
C PHE A 134 7.89 -1.23 20.60
N SER A 135 8.16 -1.75 21.80
CA SER A 135 7.65 -1.20 23.05
C SER A 135 8.45 0.05 23.41
N PHE A 136 7.91 1.23 23.13
CA PHE A 136 8.34 2.45 23.80
C PHE A 136 7.35 2.77 24.92
N GLY A 137 7.76 2.49 26.16
CA GLY A 137 7.13 3.03 27.36
C GLY A 137 6.13 2.12 28.06
N GLY A 138 6.57 1.50 29.13
CA GLY A 138 5.96 1.03 30.36
C GLY A 138 4.46 0.69 30.37
N GLY A 139 4.14 -0.62 30.39
CA GLY A 139 2.79 -1.09 30.72
C GLY A 139 2.54 -2.52 30.27
N ALA A 140 2.38 -3.41 31.21
CA ALA A 140 2.30 -4.86 31.11
C ALA A 140 1.24 -5.40 30.12
N GLY A 141 1.60 -6.51 29.45
CA GLY A 141 0.67 -7.57 29.05
C GLY A 141 -0.25 -7.24 27.87
N GLY A 142 0.20 -7.52 26.64
CA GLY A 142 -0.68 -7.41 25.51
C GLY A 142 -0.64 -8.68 24.65
N GLY A 143 -1.54 -9.61 24.93
CA GLY A 143 -1.93 -10.61 23.95
C GLY A 143 -2.51 -9.89 22.72
N ILE A 144 -2.24 -10.38 21.51
CA ILE A 144 -2.93 -9.96 20.29
C ILE A 144 -4.39 -10.44 20.45
N GLY A 145 -5.18 -9.64 21.12
CA GLY A 145 -6.62 -9.85 21.23
C GLY A 145 -7.24 -9.38 19.92
N LEU A 146 -7.51 -10.29 18.99
CA LEU A 146 -8.51 -10.06 17.97
C LEU A 146 -9.85 -9.91 18.69
N SER A 147 -10.22 -8.69 19.06
CA SER A 147 -11.56 -8.40 19.55
C SER A 147 -12.52 -8.49 18.36
N VAL A 148 -13.13 -9.67 18.27
CA VAL A 148 -14.18 -9.98 17.29
C VAL A 148 -15.48 -9.41 17.87
N PRO A 149 -16.04 -8.29 17.34
CA PRO A 149 -17.38 -7.88 17.75
C PRO A 149 -18.39 -8.89 17.23
N VAL A 150 -19.09 -9.56 18.14
CA VAL A 150 -20.20 -10.47 17.82
C VAL A 150 -21.44 -9.62 17.53
N GLY A 151 -21.66 -9.33 16.26
CA GLY A 151 -22.85 -8.62 15.78
C GLY A 151 -22.90 -8.64 14.26
N GLY A 152 -23.99 -9.09 13.67
CA GLY A 152 -24.18 -9.39 12.24
C GLY A 152 -24.07 -8.19 11.30
N GLY A 153 -22.87 -7.73 11.07
CA GLY A 153 -22.50 -6.76 10.03
C GLY A 153 -21.18 -7.23 9.40
N GLY A 154 -21.03 -7.08 8.08
CA GLY A 154 -19.81 -7.48 7.37
C GLY A 154 -18.55 -6.93 8.02
N TRP A 155 -17.57 -7.80 8.22
CA TRP A 155 -16.31 -7.49 8.88
C TRP A 155 -15.48 -6.55 8.00
N ALA A 156 -15.30 -5.32 8.41
CA ALA A 156 -14.38 -4.39 7.77
C ALA A 156 -13.03 -4.43 8.53
N THR A 157 -11.96 -4.80 7.83
CA THR A 157 -10.60 -4.85 8.39
C THR A 157 -9.76 -3.76 7.77
N GLY A 158 -9.07 -2.96 8.59
CA GLY A 158 -8.03 -2.06 8.14
C GLY A 158 -6.71 -2.81 7.96
N PHE A 159 -5.85 -2.32 7.08
CA PHE A 159 -4.49 -2.84 6.92
C PHE A 159 -3.47 -1.72 6.95
N ALA A 160 -2.36 -1.96 7.62
CA ALA A 160 -1.13 -1.22 7.45
C ALA A 160 -0.23 -1.97 6.48
N ALA A 161 0.40 -1.24 5.57
CA ALA A 161 1.40 -1.75 4.64
C ALA A 161 2.74 -1.05 4.90
N ASN A 162 3.79 -1.83 5.15
CA ASN A 162 5.16 -1.34 5.18
C ASN A 162 5.88 -1.77 3.91
N GLY A 163 6.27 -0.80 3.09
CA GLY A 163 7.05 -1.00 1.87
C GLY A 163 8.54 -0.76 2.13
N ARG A 164 9.40 -1.61 1.56
CA ARG A 164 10.88 -1.50 1.66
C ARG A 164 11.50 -1.79 0.31
N VAL A 165 12.46 -0.96 -0.10
CA VAL A 165 13.28 -1.20 -1.29
C VAL A 165 14.73 -1.31 -0.85
N THR A 166 15.34 -2.46 -1.14
CA THR A 166 16.75 -2.76 -0.83
C THR A 166 17.50 -2.99 -2.11
N GLU A 167 18.56 -2.23 -2.34
CA GLU A 167 19.43 -2.38 -3.49
C GLU A 167 20.24 -3.68 -3.39
N VAL A 168 20.24 -4.47 -4.46
CA VAL A 168 20.85 -5.80 -4.47
C VAL A 168 22.37 -5.73 -4.45
N SER A 169 22.97 -4.77 -5.16
CA SER A 169 24.42 -4.63 -5.28
C SER A 169 25.10 -4.28 -3.96
N SER A 170 24.55 -3.33 -3.25
CA SER A 170 25.07 -2.82 -1.97
C SER A 170 24.47 -3.48 -0.74
N SER A 171 23.35 -4.22 -0.91
CA SER A 171 22.54 -4.78 0.18
C SER A 171 22.03 -3.68 1.15
N ARG A 172 21.86 -2.45 0.67
CA ARG A 172 21.41 -1.31 1.46
C ARG A 172 19.94 -1.05 1.25
N LEU A 173 19.22 -0.74 2.33
CA LEU A 173 17.91 -0.15 2.24
C LEU A 173 18.04 1.22 1.58
N VAL A 174 17.27 1.48 0.53
CA VAL A 174 17.28 2.76 -0.19
C VAL A 174 15.97 3.53 -0.01
N TRP A 175 14.92 2.85 0.40
CA TRP A 175 13.63 3.47 0.64
C TRP A 175 12.73 2.62 1.53
N THR A 176 11.93 3.27 2.35
CA THR A 176 10.82 2.64 3.09
C THR A 176 9.68 3.61 3.31
N ALA A 177 8.45 3.10 3.34
CA ALA A 177 7.27 3.86 3.73
C ALA A 177 6.25 2.98 4.43
N THR A 178 5.44 3.60 5.28
CA THR A 178 4.30 2.97 5.94
C THR A 178 3.01 3.69 5.56
N LEU A 179 2.05 2.93 5.07
CA LEU A 179 0.70 3.38 4.72
C LEU A 179 -0.33 2.66 5.57
N VAL A 180 -1.46 3.32 5.83
CA VAL A 180 -2.60 2.71 6.53
C VAL A 180 -3.85 2.94 5.70
N ALA A 181 -4.56 1.86 5.37
CA ALA A 181 -5.87 1.89 4.73
C ALA A 181 -6.99 1.83 5.77
N ALA A 182 -8.05 2.58 5.51
CA ALA A 182 -9.26 2.49 6.30
C ALA A 182 -9.88 1.08 6.22
N PRO A 183 -10.63 0.65 7.24
CA PRO A 183 -11.33 -0.63 7.21
C PRO A 183 -12.23 -0.76 5.97
N SER A 184 -12.17 -1.92 5.32
CA SER A 184 -12.98 -2.27 4.14
C SER A 184 -13.47 -3.72 4.23
N THR A 185 -14.62 -3.98 3.64
CA THR A 185 -15.13 -5.33 3.39
C THR A 185 -14.64 -5.88 2.05
N ASP A 186 -14.15 -5.01 1.16
CA ASP A 186 -13.53 -5.38 -0.12
C ASP A 186 -12.00 -5.32 0.01
N LEU A 187 -11.41 -6.47 0.33
CA LEU A 187 -9.96 -6.62 0.49
C LEU A 187 -9.22 -6.47 -0.84
N ASN A 188 -9.81 -6.86 -1.97
CA ASN A 188 -9.17 -6.71 -3.27
C ASN A 188 -9.01 -5.24 -3.64
N ALA A 189 -10.06 -4.45 -3.50
CA ALA A 189 -10.00 -3.00 -3.71
C ALA A 189 -9.03 -2.33 -2.74
N GLN A 190 -9.06 -2.72 -1.45
CA GLN A 190 -8.17 -2.18 -0.43
C GLN A 190 -6.69 -2.45 -0.74
N PHE A 191 -6.34 -3.67 -1.17
CA PHE A 191 -4.96 -4.00 -1.52
C PHE A 191 -4.51 -3.36 -2.84
N ALA A 192 -5.42 -3.21 -3.80
CA ALA A 192 -5.13 -2.44 -5.01
C ALA A 192 -4.80 -0.97 -4.67
N ASP A 193 -5.57 -0.36 -3.79
CA ASP A 193 -5.35 1.02 -3.35
C ASP A 193 -4.07 1.16 -2.51
N LEU A 194 -3.77 0.20 -1.62
CA LEU A 194 -2.52 0.17 -0.87
C LEU A 194 -1.31 0.02 -1.80
N SER A 195 -1.37 -0.91 -2.76
CA SER A 195 -0.29 -1.12 -3.72
C SER A 195 -0.07 0.12 -4.58
N ARG A 196 -1.14 0.70 -5.13
CA ARG A 196 -1.07 1.94 -5.91
C ARG A 196 -0.45 3.08 -5.10
N SER A 197 -0.96 3.34 -3.90
CA SER A 197 -0.48 4.41 -3.03
C SER A 197 0.98 4.20 -2.59
N MET A 198 1.39 2.94 -2.38
CA MET A 198 2.77 2.57 -2.06
C MET A 198 3.69 2.93 -3.23
N LEU A 199 3.32 2.53 -4.44
CA LEU A 199 4.12 2.82 -5.64
C LEU A 199 4.11 4.31 -6.00
N ASP A 200 3.00 5.04 -5.79
CA ASP A 200 2.95 6.50 -5.95
C ASP A 200 3.91 7.20 -4.97
N THR A 201 3.95 6.69 -3.74
CA THR A 201 4.89 7.18 -2.72
C THR A 201 6.34 6.91 -3.12
N ALA A 202 6.64 5.71 -3.64
CA ALA A 202 7.96 5.35 -4.14
C ALA A 202 8.36 6.18 -5.39
N GLN A 203 7.42 6.41 -6.29
CA GLN A 203 7.64 7.25 -7.48
C GLN A 203 7.92 8.70 -7.10
N SER A 204 7.17 9.27 -6.15
CA SER A 204 7.41 10.64 -5.66
C SER A 204 8.78 10.80 -4.98
N ALA A 205 9.37 9.69 -4.52
CA ALA A 205 10.71 9.64 -3.94
C ALA A 205 11.82 9.44 -4.99
N GLY A 206 11.49 9.32 -6.28
CA GLY A 206 12.45 9.16 -7.37
C GLY A 206 12.85 7.72 -7.68
N LEU A 207 12.08 6.72 -7.22
CA LEU A 207 12.40 5.33 -7.52
C LEU A 207 11.96 4.90 -8.92
N PHE A 208 10.89 5.52 -9.48
CA PHE A 208 10.34 5.20 -10.82
C PHE A 208 10.30 6.40 -11.74
#